data_ba5f72f9aee79f2a13b977270b9c53de
#
_entry.id   ba5f72f9aee79f2a13b977270b9c53de
#
_cell.length_a   1.000
_cell.length_b   1.000
_cell.length_c   1.000
_cell.angle_alpha   90.00
_cell.angle_beta   90.00
_cell.angle_gamma   90.00
#
_symmetry.space_group_name_H-M   'P 1'
#
loop_
_entity.id
_entity.type
_entity.pdbx_description
1 polymer ?
#
loop_
_entity_poly.entity_id
_entity_poly.type
_entity_poly.pdbx_seq_one_letter_code
_entity_poly.pdbx_strand_id
1 'polypeptide(L)' 'MIPYLRKKRILDELEKKEIVYLEHFIDILYEVSESTIRRDLKILSDEGKIILLHGGAIKLKRNSKEVPV' A
#
# COMPACT_ATOMS: atom_id res chain seq x y z
N MET A 1 -15.51 1.25 5.75
CA MET A 1 -14.94 0.28 4.81
C MET A 1 -14.23 -0.81 5.60
N ILE A 2 -14.51 -2.05 5.29
CA ILE A 2 -13.93 -3.13 6.05
C ILE A 2 -12.45 -3.30 5.70
N PRO A 3 -11.65 -3.83 6.63
CA PRO A 3 -10.20 -3.88 6.43
C PRO A 3 -9.75 -4.62 5.18
N TYR A 4 -10.40 -5.71 4.84
CA TYR A 4 -10.02 -6.45 3.66
C TYR A 4 -10.14 -5.60 2.39
N LEU A 5 -11.23 -4.84 2.28
CA LEU A 5 -11.44 -4.02 1.11
C LEU A 5 -10.48 -2.85 1.08
N ARG A 6 -10.12 -2.29 2.24
CA ARG A 6 -9.15 -1.22 2.28
C ARG A 6 -7.79 -1.70 1.77
N LYS A 7 -7.36 -2.86 2.26
CA LYS A 7 -6.06 -3.38 1.86
C LYS A 7 -6.05 -3.74 0.38
N LYS A 8 -7.16 -4.31 -0.10
CA LYS A 8 -7.24 -4.64 -1.50
C LYS A 8 -7.18 -3.38 -2.36
N ARG A 9 -7.84 -2.30 -1.92
CA ARG A 9 -7.82 -1.06 -2.67
C ARG A 9 -6.42 -0.48 -2.71
N ILE A 10 -5.69 -0.56 -1.60
CA ILE A 10 -4.34 -0.07 -1.56
C ILE A 10 -3.46 -0.85 -2.53
N LEU A 11 -3.56 -2.18 -2.51
CA LEU A 11 -2.73 -3.00 -3.38
C LEU A 11 -3.10 -2.81 -4.85
N ASP A 12 -4.39 -2.65 -5.15
CA ASP A 12 -4.82 -2.43 -6.52
C ASP A 12 -4.25 -1.12 -7.06
N GLU A 13 -4.21 -0.09 -6.22
CA GLU A 13 -3.68 1.18 -6.66
C GLU A 13 -2.19 1.07 -6.94
N LEU A 14 -1.47 0.30 -6.12
CA LEU A 14 -0.05 0.12 -6.32
C LEU A 14 0.25 -0.75 -7.55
N GLU A 15 -0.70 -1.59 -7.95
CA GLU A 15 -0.53 -2.35 -9.17
C GLU A 15 -0.62 -1.43 -10.39
N LYS A 16 -1.44 -0.39 -10.30
CA LYS A 16 -1.59 0.53 -11.41
C LYS A 16 -0.45 1.52 -11.50
N LYS A 17 0.09 1.93 -10.36
CA LYS A 17 1.14 2.92 -10.32
C LYS A 17 2.32 2.37 -9.59
N GLU A 18 3.49 2.61 -10.08
CA GLU A 18 4.65 2.05 -9.46
C GLU A 18 4.88 2.58 -8.07
N ILE A 19 4.68 3.83 -7.86
CA ILE A 19 4.86 4.47 -6.56
C ILE A 19 3.66 5.32 -6.28
N VAL A 20 3.11 5.21 -5.07
CA VAL A 20 1.96 6.00 -4.65
C VAL A 20 2.34 6.64 -3.32
N TYR A 21 1.97 7.89 -3.14
CA TYR A 21 2.28 8.60 -1.92
C TYR A 21 1.12 8.52 -0.94
N LEU A 22 1.43 8.62 0.34
CA LEU A 22 0.42 8.53 1.37
C LEU A 22 -0.75 9.45 1.12
N GLU A 23 -0.48 10.67 0.67
CA GLU A 23 -1.54 11.64 0.43
C GLU A 23 -2.55 11.16 -0.59
N HIS A 24 -2.09 10.39 -1.56
CA HIS A 24 -3.02 9.85 -2.55
C HIS A 24 -3.97 8.85 -1.92
N PHE A 25 -3.45 8.03 -1.00
CA PHE A 25 -4.33 7.09 -0.31
C PHE A 25 -5.30 7.82 0.61
N ILE A 26 -4.87 8.90 1.23
CA ILE A 26 -5.77 9.68 2.06
C ILE A 26 -6.91 10.22 1.20
N ASP A 27 -6.59 10.65 -0.01
CA ASP A 27 -7.62 11.17 -0.90
C ASP A 27 -8.60 10.10 -1.38
N ILE A 28 -8.11 8.96 -1.81
CA ILE A 28 -9.01 7.96 -2.38
C ILE A 28 -9.74 7.16 -1.30
N LEU A 29 -9.21 7.14 -0.09
CA LEU A 29 -9.86 6.45 1.01
C LEU A 29 -10.42 7.50 1.96
N TYR A 30 -11.14 8.44 1.43
CA TYR A 30 -11.57 9.61 2.19
C TYR A 30 -12.45 9.28 3.39
N GLU A 31 -13.08 8.12 3.41
CA GLU A 31 -13.90 7.74 4.54
C GLU A 31 -13.08 7.13 5.67
N VAL A 32 -11.79 6.96 5.48
CA VAL A 32 -10.94 6.27 6.43
C VAL A 32 -9.97 7.28 7.03
N SER A 33 -9.76 7.23 8.34
CA SER A 33 -8.87 8.19 8.98
C SER A 33 -7.44 7.92 8.56
N GLU A 34 -6.62 8.95 8.62
CA GLU A 34 -5.22 8.81 8.24
C GLU A 34 -4.52 7.79 9.12
N SER A 35 -4.81 7.77 10.41
CA SER A 35 -4.15 6.82 11.31
C SER A 35 -4.49 5.38 10.95
N THR A 36 -5.71 5.15 10.49
CA THR A 36 -6.08 3.80 10.06
C THR A 36 -5.35 3.42 8.78
N ILE A 37 -5.20 4.37 7.86
CA ILE A 37 -4.48 4.11 6.61
C ILE A 37 -3.03 3.80 6.94
N ARG A 38 -2.40 4.57 7.83
CA ARG A 38 -1.02 4.31 8.20
C ARG A 38 -0.86 2.95 8.85
N ARG A 39 -1.84 2.54 9.67
CA ARG A 39 -1.78 1.23 10.30
C ARG A 39 -1.90 0.14 9.26
N ASP A 40 -2.81 0.28 8.29
CA ASP A 40 -2.97 -0.72 7.24
C ASP A 40 -1.69 -0.84 6.42
N LEU A 41 -1.04 0.29 6.12
CA LEU A 41 0.19 0.26 5.37
C LEU A 41 1.30 -0.44 6.15
N LYS A 42 1.37 -0.23 7.46
CA LYS A 42 2.37 -0.90 8.24
C LYS A 42 2.12 -2.40 8.28
N ILE A 43 0.87 -2.81 8.38
CA ILE A 43 0.53 -4.23 8.37
C ILE A 43 0.94 -4.86 7.03
N LEU A 44 0.64 -4.18 5.93
CA LEU A 44 0.99 -4.71 4.61
C LEU A 44 2.51 -4.77 4.45
N SER A 45 3.22 -3.80 5.00
CA SER A 45 4.66 -3.81 4.95
C SER A 45 5.23 -4.95 5.78
N ASP A 46 4.66 -5.17 6.96
CA ASP A 46 5.12 -6.26 7.82
C ASP A 46 4.82 -7.61 7.17
N GLU A 47 3.76 -7.69 6.36
CA GLU A 47 3.44 -8.91 5.66
C GLU A 47 4.29 -9.08 4.39
N GLY A 48 5.15 -8.13 4.10
CA GLY A 48 6.03 -8.23 2.95
C GLY A 48 5.37 -7.94 1.62
N LYS A 49 4.23 -7.26 1.64
CA LYS A 49 3.51 -6.99 0.39
C LYS A 49 3.84 -5.64 -0.20
N ILE A 50 4.27 -4.69 0.62
CA ILE A 50 4.62 -3.37 0.13
C ILE A 50 5.90 -2.91 0.81
N ILE A 51 6.50 -1.86 0.29
CA ILE A 51 7.69 -1.26 0.86
C ILE A 51 7.39 0.19 1.15
N LEU A 52 7.68 0.62 2.37
CA LEU A 52 7.47 2.00 2.77
C LEU A 52 8.79 2.75 2.58
N LEU A 53 8.75 3.80 1.78
CA LEU A 53 9.93 4.56 1.47
C LEU A 53 9.87 5.92 2.17
N HIS A 54 10.95 6.67 2.10
CA HIS A 54 10.99 7.97 2.70
C HIS A 54 10.00 8.91 2.03
N GLY A 55 9.56 9.91 2.77
CA GLY A 55 8.69 10.93 2.20
C GLY A 55 7.27 10.48 1.96
N GLY A 56 6.88 9.37 2.57
CA GLY A 56 5.51 8.89 2.39
C GLY A 56 5.28 8.13 1.11
N ALA A 57 6.33 7.78 0.40
CA ALA A 57 6.20 7.00 -0.83
C ALA A 57 6.03 5.54 -0.50
N ILE A 58 5.19 4.85 -1.23
CA ILE A 58 4.89 3.44 -1.01
C ILE A 58 4.97 2.74 -2.35
N LYS A 59 5.56 1.57 -2.39
CA LYS A 59 5.59 0.81 -3.63
C LYS A 59 5.30 -0.65 -3.34
N LEU A 60 4.82 -1.35 -4.35
CA LEU A 60 4.53 -2.75 -4.21
C LEU A 60 5.84 -3.51 -4.13
N LYS A 61 5.90 -4.49 -3.25
CA LYS A 61 7.10 -5.30 -3.15
C LYS A 61 6.96 -6.43 -4.14
N ARG A 62 7.82 -6.47 -5.15
CA ARG A 62 7.75 -7.53 -6.12
C ARG A 62 8.76 -8.58 -5.75
N ASN A 63 8.35 -9.80 -5.95
CA ASN A 63 9.19 -10.89 -5.59
C ASN A 63 10.06 -11.22 -6.77
N SER A 64 11.18 -10.58 -6.85
CA SER A 64 11.94 -10.71 -8.06
C SER A 64 12.65 -12.00 -8.18
N LYS A 65 12.68 -12.78 -7.17
CA LYS A 65 13.34 -13.87 -7.31
C LYS A 65 12.75 -14.87 -8.04
N GLU A 66 11.72 -14.71 -8.41
CA GLU A 66 11.10 -15.67 -9.07
C GLU A 66 11.62 -15.84 -10.32
N VAL A 67 12.54 -15.45 -10.58
CA VAL A 67 12.97 -15.56 -11.77
C VAL A 67 13.35 -16.79 -12.01
N PRO A 68 13.16 -17.32 -12.71
CA PRO A 68 13.29 -18.49 -12.97
C PRO A 68 14.39 -18.81 -13.50
N VAL A 69 14.77 -19.08 -13.67
CA VAL A 69 15.71 -19.45 -14.10
C VAL A 69 15.97 -19.94 -14.76
#